data_2cb38fe69fa6e15990a818daaa9e044d
#
_entry.id   2cb38fe69fa6e15990a818daaa9e044d
#
_cell.length_a   1.000
_cell.length_b   1.000
_cell.length_c   1.000
_cell.angle_alpha   90.00
_cell.angle_beta   90.00
_cell.angle_gamma   90.00
#
_symmetry.space_group_name_H-M   'P 1'
#
loop_
_entity.id
_entity.type
_entity.pdbx_description
1 polymer ?
#
loop_
_entity_poly.entity_id
_entity_poly.type
_entity_poly.pdbx_seq_one_letter_code
_entity_poly.pdbx_strand_id
1 'polypeptide(L)'
;ALVLLAAWHSRYHPAADFGWLLWPTVFVVHFISLRRLAPMLPALALGAAHVVGCWLLIGVLALELRYGLLLLSEQYNAWRWLGWAILPGLYLLLMASPRAWPWPVSAYPHEYRVYAAAPLALLMLGWFWLANSVSDGTAEPLPYVPLINPLELGLLFALFGVYVWSRSALTQLAIPKAYAEYATQAVTGMSLFAFFTALVMRAAHHWGGVPFELDALLESMLVQAGLSIVWTLMALGLMIGGHLRHRREVWLIGAALIGVVVAKLFFVELSNRGGLARIVSFIGVGVLLLVVGYF
;
A
#
# COMPACT_ATOMS: atom_id res chain seq x y z
N ALA A 1 19.61 1.48 -17.45
CA ALA A 1 19.62 0.52 -16.34
C ALA A 1 20.79 0.80 -15.39
N LEU A 2 22.07 0.84 -15.85
CA LEU A 2 23.24 1.04 -14.97
C LEU A 2 23.22 2.37 -14.23
N VAL A 3 22.80 3.47 -14.88
CA VAL A 3 22.67 4.79 -14.25
C VAL A 3 21.60 4.78 -13.15
N LEU A 4 20.49 4.06 -13.36
CA LEU A 4 19.44 3.90 -12.37
C LEU A 4 19.89 3.08 -11.18
N LEU A 5 20.69 2.02 -11.41
CA LEU A 5 21.30 1.20 -10.35
C LEU A 5 22.35 2.01 -9.55
N ALA A 6 23.17 2.82 -10.22
CA ALA A 6 24.11 3.69 -9.54
C ALA A 6 23.41 4.76 -8.70
N ALA A 7 22.34 5.38 -9.22
CA ALA A 7 21.51 6.33 -8.47
C ALA A 7 20.76 5.68 -7.29
N TRP A 8 20.47 4.38 -7.35
CA TRP A 8 19.90 3.66 -6.22
C TRP A 8 20.88 3.50 -5.05
N HIS A 9 22.13 3.22 -5.34
CA HIS A 9 23.16 2.90 -4.33
C HIS A 9 23.90 4.13 -3.78
N SER A 10 23.94 5.21 -4.53
CA SER A 10 24.64 6.45 -4.14
C SER A 10 23.66 7.58 -3.84
N ARG A 11 24.15 8.68 -3.24
CA ARG A 11 23.40 9.94 -3.14
C ARG A 11 23.24 10.65 -4.50
N TYR A 12 23.61 9.99 -5.58
CA TYR A 12 23.47 10.49 -6.94
C TYR A 12 22.01 10.46 -7.38
N HIS A 13 21.56 11.50 -8.07
CA HIS A 13 20.19 11.60 -8.57
C HIS A 13 20.20 11.89 -10.08
N PRO A 14 19.13 11.51 -10.81
CA PRO A 14 19.09 11.61 -12.26
C PRO A 14 19.34 13.02 -12.83
N ALA A 15 18.89 14.07 -12.13
CA ALA A 15 19.06 15.45 -12.60
C ALA A 15 20.46 16.03 -12.35
N ALA A 16 21.36 15.32 -11.64
CA ALA A 16 22.75 15.77 -11.46
C ALA A 16 23.50 15.89 -12.79
N ASP A 17 24.56 16.69 -12.81
CA ASP A 17 25.51 16.80 -13.94
C ASP A 17 24.86 16.93 -15.31
N PHE A 18 24.01 17.94 -15.51
CA PHE A 18 23.19 18.16 -16.71
C PHE A 18 22.09 17.11 -16.96
N GLY A 19 21.86 16.16 -16.06
CA GLY A 19 20.79 15.16 -16.17
C GLY A 19 19.41 15.79 -16.32
N TRP A 20 19.18 16.96 -15.71
CA TRP A 20 17.96 17.75 -15.86
C TRP A 20 17.63 18.15 -17.32
N LEU A 21 18.63 18.23 -18.18
CA LEU A 21 18.47 18.50 -19.62
C LEU A 21 18.49 17.20 -20.43
N LEU A 22 19.37 16.26 -20.08
CA LEU A 22 19.58 15.01 -20.83
C LEU A 22 18.36 14.10 -20.76
N TRP A 23 17.77 13.88 -19.58
CA TRP A 23 16.62 12.99 -19.44
C TRP A 23 15.39 13.46 -20.20
N PRO A 24 14.94 14.72 -20.12
CA PRO A 24 13.86 15.22 -20.98
C PRO A 24 14.16 15.04 -22.46
N THR A 25 15.40 15.31 -22.89
CA THR A 25 15.82 15.12 -24.28
C THR A 25 15.71 13.65 -24.71
N VAL A 26 16.18 12.72 -23.88
CA VAL A 26 16.06 11.27 -24.12
C VAL A 26 14.60 10.86 -24.29
N PHE A 27 13.70 11.32 -23.42
CA PHE A 27 12.29 11.00 -23.52
C PHE A 27 11.62 11.61 -24.75
N VAL A 28 11.92 12.85 -25.08
CA VAL A 28 11.42 13.51 -26.30
C VAL A 28 11.87 12.74 -27.54
N VAL A 29 13.17 12.43 -27.64
CA VAL A 29 13.72 11.65 -28.77
C VAL A 29 13.09 10.24 -28.80
N HIS A 30 12.96 9.56 -27.65
CA HIS A 30 12.35 8.24 -27.57
C HIS A 30 10.91 8.23 -28.11
N PHE A 31 10.06 9.11 -27.60
CA PHE A 31 8.65 9.14 -28.02
C PHE A 31 8.47 9.64 -29.46
N ILE A 32 9.26 10.60 -29.93
CA ILE A 32 9.25 11.01 -31.34
C ILE A 32 9.68 9.85 -32.23
N SER A 33 10.73 9.12 -31.86
CA SER A 33 11.22 7.97 -32.60
C SER A 33 10.15 6.85 -32.66
N LEU A 34 9.50 6.54 -31.56
CA LEU A 34 8.40 5.57 -31.55
C LEU A 34 7.25 5.98 -32.47
N ARG A 35 6.89 7.28 -32.47
CA ARG A 35 5.83 7.78 -33.35
C ARG A 35 6.22 7.68 -34.84
N ARG A 36 7.48 7.95 -35.19
CA ARG A 36 7.98 7.90 -36.59
C ARG A 36 8.19 6.48 -37.07
N LEU A 37 8.66 5.58 -36.18
CA LEU A 37 8.99 4.20 -36.54
C LEU A 37 7.80 3.24 -36.38
N ALA A 38 6.68 3.72 -35.85
CA ALA A 38 5.47 2.89 -35.66
C ALA A 38 5.06 2.06 -36.89
N PRO A 39 5.08 2.62 -38.13
CA PRO A 39 4.72 1.83 -39.32
C PRO A 39 5.76 0.79 -39.73
N MET A 40 6.99 0.86 -39.22
CA MET A 40 8.10 -0.04 -39.58
C MET A 40 8.35 -1.13 -38.56
N LEU A 41 7.88 -0.96 -37.32
CA LEU A 41 8.14 -1.89 -36.23
C LEU A 41 7.01 -2.94 -36.09
N PRO A 42 7.36 -4.20 -35.76
CA PRO A 42 6.36 -5.18 -35.35
C PRO A 42 5.59 -4.68 -34.13
N ALA A 43 4.27 -4.96 -34.08
CA ALA A 43 3.39 -4.48 -33.02
C ALA A 43 3.89 -4.83 -31.59
N LEU A 44 4.42 -6.04 -31.41
CA LEU A 44 4.99 -6.48 -30.13
C LEU A 44 6.21 -5.63 -29.72
N ALA A 45 7.13 -5.38 -30.64
CA ALA A 45 8.33 -4.58 -30.36
C ALA A 45 7.97 -3.12 -30.04
N LEU A 46 7.02 -2.57 -30.77
CA LEU A 46 6.51 -1.22 -30.55
C LEU A 46 5.82 -1.10 -29.19
N GLY A 47 4.92 -2.03 -28.86
CA GLY A 47 4.26 -2.09 -27.55
C GLY A 47 5.25 -2.24 -26.39
N ALA A 48 6.22 -3.14 -26.51
CA ALA A 48 7.27 -3.32 -25.51
C ALA A 48 8.10 -2.04 -25.32
N ALA A 49 8.45 -1.33 -26.40
CA ALA A 49 9.20 -0.08 -26.32
C ALA A 49 8.40 1.04 -25.61
N HIS A 50 7.07 1.11 -25.81
CA HIS A 50 6.20 2.02 -25.07
C HIS A 50 6.18 1.68 -23.56
N VAL A 51 6.05 0.41 -23.21
CA VAL A 51 6.02 -0.05 -21.80
C VAL A 51 7.37 0.25 -21.11
N VAL A 52 8.47 -0.12 -21.72
CA VAL A 52 9.83 0.11 -21.17
C VAL A 52 10.12 1.60 -21.04
N GLY A 53 9.75 2.42 -22.06
CA GLY A 53 9.89 3.88 -21.99
C GLY A 53 9.06 4.50 -20.86
N CYS A 54 7.86 3.99 -20.62
CA CYS A 54 7.01 4.39 -19.51
C CYS A 54 7.66 4.06 -18.14
N TRP A 55 8.16 2.84 -17.96
CA TRP A 55 8.84 2.44 -16.71
C TRP A 55 10.13 3.24 -16.48
N LEU A 56 10.88 3.52 -17.54
CA LEU A 56 12.06 4.36 -17.44
C LEU A 56 11.71 5.78 -16.97
N LEU A 57 10.65 6.37 -17.53
CA LEU A 57 10.17 7.69 -17.13
C LEU A 57 9.74 7.70 -15.65
N ILE A 58 8.92 6.75 -15.24
CA ILE A 58 8.48 6.64 -13.84
C ILE A 58 9.67 6.42 -12.92
N GLY A 59 10.61 5.55 -13.29
CA GLY A 59 11.82 5.27 -12.51
C GLY A 59 12.73 6.50 -12.33
N VAL A 60 12.97 7.26 -13.40
CA VAL A 60 13.75 8.50 -13.32
C VAL A 60 13.09 9.53 -12.41
N LEU A 61 11.78 9.75 -12.59
CA LEU A 61 11.03 10.68 -11.75
C LEU A 61 10.94 10.21 -10.29
N ALA A 62 10.77 8.92 -10.05
CA ALA A 62 10.73 8.36 -8.69
C ALA A 62 12.07 8.51 -7.96
N LEU A 63 13.19 8.31 -8.67
CA LEU A 63 14.53 8.53 -8.10
C LEU A 63 14.80 10.00 -7.79
N GLU A 64 14.33 10.91 -8.65
CA GLU A 64 14.45 12.34 -8.40
C GLU A 64 13.63 12.79 -7.19
N LEU A 65 12.38 12.34 -7.11
CA LEU A 65 11.51 12.60 -5.96
C LEU A 65 12.10 12.02 -4.66
N ARG A 66 12.61 10.78 -4.73
CA ARG A 66 13.32 10.16 -3.60
C ARG A 66 14.49 11.00 -3.14
N TYR A 67 15.30 11.52 -4.06
CA TYR A 67 16.42 12.40 -3.72
C TYR A 67 15.94 13.67 -3.03
N GLY A 68 14.90 14.33 -3.55
CA GLY A 68 14.30 15.49 -2.91
C GLY A 68 13.82 15.21 -1.48
N LEU A 69 13.23 14.05 -1.24
CA LEU A 69 12.78 13.63 0.10
C LEU A 69 13.95 13.22 1.02
N LEU A 70 15.09 12.78 0.45
CA LEU A 70 16.32 12.54 1.20
C LEU A 70 16.92 13.83 1.80
N LEU A 71 16.69 14.97 1.15
CA LEU A 71 17.12 16.27 1.68
C LEU A 71 16.32 16.71 2.91
N LEU A 72 15.12 16.14 3.11
CA LEU A 72 14.29 16.38 4.30
C LEU A 72 14.73 15.56 5.51
N SER A 73 15.39 14.42 5.29
CA SER A 73 15.88 13.56 6.36
C SER A 73 17.13 12.80 5.92
N GLU A 74 18.21 12.92 6.71
CA GLU A 74 19.45 12.19 6.46
C GLU A 74 19.34 10.68 6.74
N GLN A 75 18.37 10.28 7.56
CA GLN A 75 18.14 8.89 7.94
C GLN A 75 17.13 8.19 7.02
N TYR A 76 17.17 6.86 6.98
CA TYR A 76 16.17 6.06 6.26
C TYR A 76 14.91 5.94 7.11
N ASN A 77 13.96 6.83 6.88
CA ASN A 77 12.71 6.97 7.63
C ASN A 77 11.47 6.99 6.73
N ALA A 78 10.32 7.35 7.29
CA ALA A 78 9.03 7.39 6.61
C ALA A 78 9.02 8.23 5.32
N TRP A 79 9.83 9.29 5.21
CA TRP A 79 9.92 10.11 4.02
C TRP A 79 10.49 9.35 2.82
N ARG A 80 11.49 8.51 3.05
CA ARG A 80 12.06 7.66 1.99
C ARG A 80 11.07 6.60 1.54
N TRP A 81 10.32 6.02 2.46
CA TRP A 81 9.26 5.08 2.11
C TRP A 81 8.19 5.76 1.27
N LEU A 82 7.72 6.95 1.66
CA LEU A 82 6.74 7.73 0.90
C LEU A 82 7.21 8.01 -0.53
N GLY A 83 8.47 8.34 -0.72
CA GLY A 83 9.04 8.64 -2.05
C GLY A 83 8.84 7.53 -3.08
N TRP A 84 8.83 6.28 -2.67
CA TRP A 84 8.57 5.15 -3.56
C TRP A 84 7.10 4.98 -3.95
N ALA A 85 6.18 5.44 -3.12
CA ALA A 85 4.74 5.26 -3.33
C ALA A 85 4.13 6.29 -4.28
N ILE A 86 4.62 7.52 -4.25
CA ILE A 86 3.93 8.66 -4.88
C ILE A 86 3.81 8.48 -6.40
N LEU A 87 4.91 8.26 -7.11
CA LEU A 87 4.89 8.25 -8.58
C LEU A 87 4.17 7.03 -9.15
N PRO A 88 4.47 5.78 -8.70
CA PRO A 88 3.74 4.62 -9.19
C PRO A 88 2.27 4.63 -8.77
N GLY A 89 1.96 5.06 -7.53
CA GLY A 89 0.57 5.19 -7.07
C GLY A 89 -0.22 6.21 -7.90
N LEU A 90 0.37 7.37 -8.17
CA LEU A 90 -0.23 8.38 -9.04
C LEU A 90 -0.45 7.84 -10.46
N TYR A 91 0.54 7.14 -11.02
CA TYR A 91 0.42 6.51 -12.34
C TYR A 91 -0.77 5.54 -12.40
N LEU A 92 -0.92 4.68 -11.39
CA LEU A 92 -2.05 3.74 -11.30
C LEU A 92 -3.40 4.46 -11.30
N LEU A 93 -3.52 5.54 -10.52
CA LEU A 93 -4.74 6.35 -10.48
C LEU A 93 -5.04 7.04 -11.82
N LEU A 94 -4.02 7.59 -12.47
CA LEU A 94 -4.16 8.24 -13.77
C LEU A 94 -4.59 7.23 -14.84
N MET A 95 -4.00 6.04 -14.86
CA MET A 95 -4.33 4.99 -15.85
C MET A 95 -5.67 4.31 -15.56
N ALA A 96 -6.13 4.30 -14.32
CA ALA A 96 -7.48 3.86 -13.96
C ALA A 96 -8.57 4.86 -14.36
N SER A 97 -8.22 6.12 -14.54
CA SER A 97 -9.17 7.18 -14.91
C SER A 97 -9.79 6.92 -16.29
N PRO A 98 -11.13 7.15 -16.46
CA PRO A 98 -11.81 7.03 -17.74
C PRO A 98 -11.47 8.16 -18.73
N ARG A 99 -10.59 9.10 -18.35
CA ARG A 99 -10.20 10.23 -19.20
C ARG A 99 -9.60 9.77 -20.53
N ALA A 100 -9.95 10.48 -21.58
CA ALA A 100 -9.25 10.39 -22.86
C ALA A 100 -7.89 11.08 -22.73
N TRP A 101 -6.83 10.30 -22.66
CA TRP A 101 -5.46 10.82 -22.63
C TRP A 101 -4.98 11.13 -24.05
N PRO A 102 -4.11 12.14 -24.24
CA PRO A 102 -3.49 12.38 -25.53
C PRO A 102 -2.57 11.23 -25.94
N TRP A 103 -2.03 11.29 -27.14
CA TRP A 103 -0.95 10.39 -27.52
C TRP A 103 0.21 10.49 -26.49
N PRO A 104 0.87 9.37 -26.10
CA PRO A 104 0.78 8.02 -26.67
C PRO A 104 -0.33 7.13 -26.08
N VAL A 105 -0.92 7.47 -24.94
CA VAL A 105 -1.88 6.60 -24.21
C VAL A 105 -3.15 6.32 -25.04
N SER A 106 -3.63 7.32 -25.81
CA SER A 106 -4.81 7.13 -26.67
C SER A 106 -4.59 6.12 -27.79
N ALA A 107 -3.36 6.04 -28.32
CA ALA A 107 -3.00 5.14 -29.41
C ALA A 107 -2.65 3.73 -28.90
N TYR A 108 -2.14 3.61 -27.69
CA TYR A 108 -1.66 2.36 -27.08
C TYR A 108 -2.25 2.15 -25.69
N PRO A 109 -3.59 2.09 -25.55
CA PRO A 109 -4.25 2.05 -24.23
C PRO A 109 -3.92 0.78 -23.45
N HIS A 110 -3.77 -0.37 -24.08
CA HIS A 110 -3.40 -1.62 -23.43
C HIS A 110 -2.00 -1.59 -22.86
N GLU A 111 -1.06 -1.03 -23.59
CA GLU A 111 0.35 -0.92 -23.19
C GLU A 111 0.49 -0.09 -21.91
N TYR A 112 -0.20 1.04 -21.81
CA TYR A 112 -0.11 1.94 -20.67
C TYR A 112 -1.02 1.56 -19.52
N ARG A 113 -2.29 1.22 -19.81
CA ARG A 113 -3.28 0.96 -18.75
C ARG A 113 -3.18 -0.43 -18.14
N VAL A 114 -2.64 -1.41 -18.91
CA VAL A 114 -2.56 -2.79 -18.47
C VAL A 114 -1.11 -3.24 -18.35
N TYR A 115 -0.36 -3.31 -19.45
CA TYR A 115 0.97 -3.93 -19.45
C TYR A 115 2.02 -3.15 -18.67
N ALA A 116 2.01 -1.82 -18.72
CA ALA A 116 2.89 -1.00 -17.88
C ALA A 116 2.39 -0.92 -16.42
N ALA A 117 1.07 -0.86 -16.21
CA ALA A 117 0.48 -0.66 -14.90
C ALA A 117 0.47 -1.93 -14.03
N ALA A 118 0.27 -3.13 -14.60
CA ALA A 118 0.17 -4.37 -13.83
C ALA A 118 1.44 -4.68 -13.00
N PRO A 119 2.67 -4.64 -13.56
CA PRO A 119 3.87 -4.83 -12.77
C PRO A 119 4.08 -3.74 -11.72
N LEU A 120 3.70 -2.49 -12.01
CA LEU A 120 3.75 -1.41 -11.02
C LEU A 120 2.75 -1.61 -9.88
N ALA A 121 1.56 -2.14 -10.17
CA ALA A 121 0.58 -2.49 -9.14
C ALA A 121 1.09 -3.61 -8.23
N LEU A 122 1.73 -4.65 -8.79
CA LEU A 122 2.37 -5.71 -8.02
C LEU A 122 3.54 -5.17 -7.18
N LEU A 123 4.36 -4.30 -7.76
CA LEU A 123 5.46 -3.65 -7.05
C LEU A 123 4.93 -2.79 -5.89
N MET A 124 3.86 -2.03 -6.09
CA MET A 124 3.25 -1.22 -5.04
C MET A 124 2.63 -2.08 -3.94
N LEU A 125 2.02 -3.20 -4.29
CA LEU A 125 1.52 -4.14 -3.30
C LEU A 125 2.65 -4.78 -2.49
N GLY A 126 3.72 -5.24 -3.14
CA GLY A 126 4.91 -5.76 -2.47
C GLY A 126 5.60 -4.70 -1.58
N TRP A 127 5.73 -3.48 -2.08
CA TRP A 127 6.23 -2.34 -1.32
C TRP A 127 5.35 -2.04 -0.09
N PHE A 128 4.03 -2.07 -0.25
CA PHE A 128 3.09 -1.87 0.85
C PHE A 128 3.35 -2.88 1.97
N TRP A 129 3.41 -4.18 1.65
CA TRP A 129 3.62 -5.22 2.64
C TRP A 129 4.99 -5.13 3.29
N LEU A 130 6.05 -4.85 2.52
CA LEU A 130 7.40 -4.68 3.04
C LEU A 130 7.49 -3.46 3.97
N ALA A 131 7.08 -2.28 3.50
CA ALA A 131 7.17 -1.05 4.27
C ALA A 131 6.31 -1.10 5.54
N ASN A 132 5.11 -1.70 5.45
CA ASN A 132 4.21 -1.86 6.60
C ASN A 132 4.79 -2.79 7.68
N SER A 133 5.60 -3.78 7.29
CA SER A 133 6.17 -4.77 8.22
C SER A 133 7.51 -4.34 8.83
N VAL A 134 8.31 -3.57 8.08
CA VAL A 134 9.70 -3.26 8.46
C VAL A 134 9.86 -1.88 9.08
N SER A 135 9.03 -0.90 8.67
CA SER A 135 9.19 0.49 9.12
C SER A 135 8.46 0.76 10.43
N ASP A 136 9.18 1.34 11.37
CA ASP A 136 8.65 1.85 12.64
C ASP A 136 7.82 3.13 12.49
N GLY A 137 7.88 3.80 11.33
CA GLY A 137 7.16 5.04 11.05
C GLY A 137 7.86 6.30 11.55
N THR A 138 9.12 6.24 11.99
CA THR A 138 9.88 7.45 12.34
C THR A 138 9.90 8.44 11.19
N ALA A 139 9.50 9.69 11.43
CA ALA A 139 9.32 10.73 10.40
C ALA A 139 9.97 12.07 10.78
N GLU A 140 11.09 12.04 11.48
CA GLU A 140 11.81 13.27 11.86
C GLU A 140 11.96 14.23 10.68
N PRO A 141 11.75 15.55 10.88
CA PRO A 141 11.52 16.24 12.15
C PRO A 141 10.06 16.24 12.67
N LEU A 142 9.12 15.56 12.01
CA LEU A 142 7.74 15.49 12.46
C LEU A 142 7.54 14.44 13.55
N PRO A 143 6.70 14.74 14.58
CA PRO A 143 6.31 13.73 15.55
C PRO A 143 5.46 12.64 14.87
N TYR A 144 5.50 11.43 15.42
CA TYR A 144 4.61 10.37 14.97
C TYR A 144 3.16 10.67 15.35
N VAL A 145 2.30 10.75 14.35
CA VAL A 145 0.85 10.87 14.51
C VAL A 145 0.19 9.79 13.64
N PRO A 146 -0.53 8.83 14.25
CA PRO A 146 -1.21 7.77 13.51
C PRO A 146 -2.11 8.31 12.40
N LEU A 147 -2.13 7.64 11.25
CA LEU A 147 -2.86 7.96 10.02
C LEU A 147 -2.36 9.21 9.27
N ILE A 148 -1.65 10.13 9.91
CA ILE A 148 -1.13 11.36 9.27
C ILE A 148 0.38 11.24 9.00
N ASN A 149 1.00 10.19 9.51
CA ASN A 149 2.42 9.91 9.28
C ASN A 149 2.71 9.71 7.78
N PRO A 150 3.84 10.22 7.24
CA PRO A 150 4.21 10.07 5.83
C PRO A 150 4.23 8.62 5.33
N LEU A 151 4.68 7.67 6.16
CA LEU A 151 4.62 6.24 5.83
C LEU A 151 3.18 5.78 5.60
N GLU A 152 2.31 6.08 6.54
CA GLU A 152 0.92 5.60 6.53
C GLU A 152 0.10 6.23 5.40
N LEU A 153 0.32 7.51 5.14
CA LEU A 153 -0.25 8.17 3.97
C LEU A 153 0.25 7.53 2.66
N GLY A 154 1.54 7.19 2.58
CA GLY A 154 2.12 6.48 1.43
C GLY A 154 1.53 5.09 1.23
N LEU A 155 1.38 4.32 2.34
CA LEU A 155 0.77 2.99 2.32
C LEU A 155 -0.68 3.05 1.83
N LEU A 156 -1.49 3.93 2.40
CA LEU A 156 -2.89 4.10 1.99
C LEU A 156 -3.02 4.59 0.55
N PHE A 157 -2.15 5.53 0.13
CA PHE A 157 -2.13 6.03 -1.24
C PHE A 157 -1.77 4.94 -2.26
N ALA A 158 -0.74 4.12 -1.97
CA ALA A 158 -0.36 3.00 -2.81
C ALA A 158 -1.48 1.95 -2.90
N LEU A 159 -2.06 1.57 -1.76
CA LEU A 159 -3.17 0.61 -1.73
C LEU A 159 -4.41 1.13 -2.46
N PHE A 160 -4.72 2.41 -2.31
CA PHE A 160 -5.81 3.06 -3.04
C PHE A 160 -5.56 3.05 -4.56
N GLY A 161 -4.33 3.38 -4.99
CA GLY A 161 -3.94 3.29 -6.40
C GLY A 161 -4.11 1.88 -6.97
N VAL A 162 -3.63 0.87 -6.26
CA VAL A 162 -3.81 -0.55 -6.63
C VAL A 162 -5.29 -0.93 -6.68
N TYR A 163 -6.07 -0.55 -5.69
CA TYR A 163 -7.50 -0.84 -5.62
C TYR A 163 -8.28 -0.24 -6.80
N VAL A 164 -8.09 1.05 -7.08
CA VAL A 164 -8.82 1.74 -8.16
C VAL A 164 -8.40 1.19 -9.52
N TRP A 165 -7.09 0.97 -9.72
CA TRP A 165 -6.58 0.39 -10.95
C TRP A 165 -7.08 -1.03 -11.18
N SER A 166 -7.04 -1.90 -10.17
CA SER A 166 -7.47 -3.30 -10.31
C SER A 166 -8.94 -3.41 -10.71
N ARG A 167 -9.80 -2.55 -10.18
CA ARG A 167 -11.21 -2.52 -10.58
C ARG A 167 -11.46 -2.12 -12.02
N SER A 168 -10.57 -1.33 -12.62
CA SER A 168 -10.69 -0.87 -14.00
C SER A 168 -10.00 -1.79 -15.00
N ALA A 169 -8.88 -2.40 -14.61
CA ALA A 169 -7.96 -3.07 -15.53
C ALA A 169 -8.07 -4.60 -15.52
N LEU A 170 -8.38 -5.25 -14.39
CA LEU A 170 -8.41 -6.72 -14.32
C LEU A 170 -9.44 -7.35 -15.26
N THR A 171 -10.54 -6.67 -15.53
CA THR A 171 -11.53 -7.12 -16.51
C THR A 171 -11.01 -7.10 -17.94
N GLN A 172 -10.00 -6.26 -18.24
CA GLN A 172 -9.34 -6.19 -19.56
C GLN A 172 -8.32 -7.33 -19.76
N LEU A 173 -7.92 -8.02 -18.68
CA LEU A 173 -7.03 -9.18 -18.69
C LEU A 173 -7.77 -10.53 -18.91
N ALA A 174 -9.01 -10.49 -19.43
CA ALA A 174 -9.87 -11.66 -19.62
C ALA A 174 -10.17 -12.45 -18.33
N ILE A 175 -10.00 -11.85 -17.16
CA ILE A 175 -10.39 -12.42 -15.87
C ILE A 175 -11.89 -12.17 -15.68
N PRO A 176 -12.68 -13.21 -15.34
CA PRO A 176 -14.10 -13.03 -15.08
C PRO A 176 -14.34 -11.99 -13.99
N LYS A 177 -15.25 -11.05 -14.23
CA LYS A 177 -15.49 -9.88 -13.38
C LYS A 177 -15.69 -10.24 -11.89
N ALA A 178 -16.42 -11.32 -11.62
CA ALA A 178 -16.65 -11.78 -10.24
C ALA A 178 -15.34 -12.14 -9.52
N TYR A 179 -14.44 -12.89 -10.18
CA TYR A 179 -13.14 -13.24 -9.59
C TYR A 179 -12.24 -12.01 -9.40
N ALA A 180 -12.22 -11.09 -10.36
CA ALA A 180 -11.48 -9.85 -10.26
C ALA A 180 -11.96 -9.00 -9.07
N GLU A 181 -13.27 -8.89 -8.87
CA GLU A 181 -13.86 -8.18 -7.74
C GLU A 181 -13.55 -8.85 -6.41
N TYR A 182 -13.70 -10.17 -6.29
CA TYR A 182 -13.35 -10.91 -5.07
C TYR A 182 -11.87 -10.81 -4.74
N ALA A 183 -10.99 -11.00 -5.71
CA ALA A 183 -9.54 -10.88 -5.52
C ALA A 183 -9.16 -9.47 -5.04
N THR A 184 -9.69 -8.43 -5.70
CA THR A 184 -9.43 -7.04 -5.30
C THR A 184 -9.92 -6.76 -3.88
N GLN A 185 -11.12 -7.21 -3.51
CA GLN A 185 -11.67 -7.01 -2.17
C GLN A 185 -10.88 -7.79 -1.12
N ALA A 186 -10.50 -9.03 -1.41
CA ALA A 186 -9.71 -9.86 -0.51
C ALA A 186 -8.32 -9.25 -0.24
N VAL A 187 -7.59 -8.91 -1.30
CA VAL A 187 -6.25 -8.29 -1.19
C VAL A 187 -6.32 -6.97 -0.45
N THR A 188 -7.30 -6.12 -0.78
CA THR A 188 -7.46 -4.82 -0.10
C THR A 188 -7.84 -5.02 1.37
N GLY A 189 -8.77 -5.92 1.68
CA GLY A 189 -9.19 -6.23 3.05
C GLY A 189 -8.05 -6.77 3.91
N MET A 190 -7.27 -7.73 3.38
CA MET A 190 -6.08 -8.26 4.06
C MET A 190 -5.01 -7.18 4.27
N SER A 191 -4.79 -6.33 3.27
CA SER A 191 -3.82 -5.23 3.39
C SER A 191 -4.25 -4.19 4.42
N LEU A 192 -5.54 -3.84 4.48
CA LEU A 192 -6.06 -2.95 5.51
C LEU A 192 -5.96 -3.58 6.91
N PHE A 193 -6.23 -4.89 7.05
CA PHE A 193 -6.06 -5.59 8.31
C PHE A 193 -4.60 -5.54 8.79
N ALA A 194 -3.65 -5.84 7.90
CA ALA A 194 -2.23 -5.73 8.20
C ALA A 194 -1.81 -4.29 8.53
N PHE A 195 -2.35 -3.30 7.81
CA PHE A 195 -2.09 -1.89 8.05
C PHE A 195 -2.51 -1.46 9.46
N PHE A 196 -3.74 -1.74 9.86
CA PHE A 196 -4.24 -1.36 11.19
C PHE A 196 -3.55 -2.16 12.31
N THR A 197 -3.14 -3.39 12.06
CA THR A 197 -2.33 -4.18 13.00
C THR A 197 -0.96 -3.51 13.22
N ALA A 198 -0.25 -3.14 12.15
CA ALA A 198 1.02 -2.45 12.26
C ALA A 198 0.89 -1.01 12.81
N LEU A 199 -0.23 -0.33 12.54
CA LEU A 199 -0.53 0.98 13.13
C LEU A 199 -0.55 0.93 14.66
N VAL A 200 -1.16 -0.10 15.25
CA VAL A 200 -1.16 -0.32 16.71
C VAL A 200 0.26 -0.53 17.22
N MET A 201 1.06 -1.35 16.52
CA MET A 201 2.45 -1.62 16.90
C MET A 201 3.29 -0.34 16.86
N ARG A 202 3.17 0.47 15.80
CA ARG A 202 3.86 1.77 15.69
C ARG A 202 3.40 2.76 16.75
N ALA A 203 2.10 2.85 17.02
CA ALA A 203 1.58 3.71 18.08
C ALA A 203 2.10 3.30 19.47
N ALA A 204 2.17 2.01 19.76
CA ALA A 204 2.74 1.49 21.00
C ALA A 204 4.24 1.77 21.10
N HIS A 205 4.97 1.69 19.99
CA HIS A 205 6.39 2.05 19.92
C HIS A 205 6.60 3.54 20.27
N HIS A 206 5.96 4.44 19.51
CA HIS A 206 6.18 5.87 19.63
C HIS A 206 5.57 6.51 20.88
N TRP A 207 4.41 6.05 21.32
CA TRP A 207 3.69 6.64 22.46
C TRP A 207 3.84 5.85 23.75
N GLY A 208 4.08 4.53 23.63
CA GLY A 208 4.23 3.63 24.77
C GLY A 208 5.68 3.27 25.10
N GLY A 209 6.65 3.69 24.26
CA GLY A 209 8.07 3.38 24.47
C GLY A 209 8.44 1.91 24.30
N VAL A 210 7.59 1.12 23.65
CA VAL A 210 7.86 -0.30 23.37
C VAL A 210 8.91 -0.41 22.24
N PRO A 211 10.00 -1.18 22.40
CA PRO A 211 10.97 -1.38 21.32
C PRO A 211 10.29 -1.92 20.05
N PHE A 212 10.70 -1.43 18.86
CA PHE A 212 10.15 -1.90 17.59
C PHE A 212 10.85 -3.20 17.16
N GLU A 213 10.74 -4.22 17.99
CA GLU A 213 11.24 -5.57 17.79
C GLU A 213 10.08 -6.54 17.97
N LEU A 214 10.03 -7.58 17.14
CA LEU A 214 8.87 -8.47 17.09
C LEU A 214 8.54 -9.09 18.45
N ASP A 215 9.55 -9.58 19.18
CA ASP A 215 9.38 -10.21 20.48
C ASP A 215 8.86 -9.22 21.52
N ALA A 216 9.46 -8.02 21.60
CA ALA A 216 9.02 -6.97 22.52
C ALA A 216 7.59 -6.48 22.23
N LEU A 217 7.23 -6.35 20.93
CA LEU A 217 5.89 -5.99 20.53
C LEU A 217 4.86 -7.06 20.88
N LEU A 218 5.19 -8.34 20.66
CA LEU A 218 4.27 -9.46 20.96
C LEU A 218 4.09 -9.69 22.46
N GLU A 219 5.10 -9.42 23.27
CA GLU A 219 5.03 -9.55 24.74
C GLU A 219 4.37 -8.33 25.42
N SER A 220 4.31 -7.19 24.75
CA SER A 220 3.78 -5.94 25.30
C SER A 220 2.28 -6.01 25.56
N MET A 221 1.88 -5.71 26.82
CA MET A 221 0.46 -5.58 27.19
C MET A 221 -0.27 -4.51 26.38
N LEU A 222 0.41 -3.37 26.15
CA LEU A 222 -0.16 -2.24 25.42
C LEU A 222 -0.50 -2.64 23.98
N VAL A 223 0.42 -3.34 23.32
CA VAL A 223 0.20 -3.86 21.95
C VAL A 223 -0.94 -4.88 21.96
N GLN A 224 -0.92 -5.86 22.88
CA GLN A 224 -1.94 -6.91 22.92
C GLN A 224 -3.35 -6.35 23.15
N ALA A 225 -3.50 -5.40 24.08
CA ALA A 225 -4.76 -4.70 24.31
C ALA A 225 -5.19 -3.86 23.11
N GLY A 226 -4.27 -3.10 22.52
CA GLY A 226 -4.54 -2.30 21.34
C GLY A 226 -4.99 -3.13 20.13
N LEU A 227 -4.34 -4.27 19.89
CA LEU A 227 -4.73 -5.22 18.83
C LEU A 227 -6.14 -5.76 19.08
N SER A 228 -6.46 -6.16 20.32
CA SER A 228 -7.79 -6.68 20.64
C SER A 228 -8.88 -5.63 20.39
N ILE A 229 -8.64 -4.38 20.76
CA ILE A 229 -9.58 -3.28 20.52
C ILE A 229 -9.74 -3.03 19.00
N VAL A 230 -8.63 -2.85 18.27
CA VAL A 230 -8.68 -2.49 16.85
C VAL A 230 -9.27 -3.63 16.01
N TRP A 231 -8.89 -4.88 16.27
CA TRP A 231 -9.47 -6.03 15.57
C TRP A 231 -10.96 -6.20 15.85
N THR A 232 -11.40 -5.90 17.07
CA THR A 232 -12.85 -5.92 17.41
C THR A 232 -13.60 -4.81 16.66
N LEU A 233 -13.06 -3.58 16.61
CA LEU A 233 -13.66 -2.50 15.86
C LEU A 233 -13.74 -2.80 14.36
N MET A 234 -12.70 -3.42 13.79
CA MET A 234 -12.72 -3.87 12.40
C MET A 234 -13.76 -4.96 12.17
N ALA A 235 -13.87 -5.93 13.08
CA ALA A 235 -14.86 -6.99 13.01
C ALA A 235 -16.29 -6.44 13.06
N LEU A 236 -16.57 -5.53 13.98
CA LEU A 236 -17.85 -4.82 14.06
C LEU A 236 -18.17 -4.05 12.79
N GLY A 237 -17.18 -3.31 12.26
CA GLY A 237 -17.32 -2.59 11.00
C GLY A 237 -17.66 -3.51 9.80
N LEU A 238 -17.02 -4.68 9.74
CA LEU A 238 -17.32 -5.70 8.73
C LEU A 238 -18.72 -6.31 8.90
N MET A 239 -19.14 -6.60 10.13
CA MET A 239 -20.47 -7.16 10.40
C MET A 239 -21.57 -6.16 10.08
N ILE A 240 -21.45 -4.92 10.54
CA ILE A 240 -22.42 -3.85 10.26
C ILE A 240 -22.45 -3.56 8.76
N GLY A 241 -21.30 -3.39 8.13
CA GLY A 241 -21.19 -3.14 6.69
C GLY A 241 -21.73 -4.30 5.84
N GLY A 242 -21.50 -5.55 6.27
CA GLY A 242 -22.06 -6.75 5.66
C GLY A 242 -23.58 -6.80 5.78
N HIS A 243 -24.10 -6.49 6.95
CA HIS A 243 -25.55 -6.43 7.20
C HIS A 243 -26.23 -5.36 6.34
N LEU A 244 -25.73 -4.13 6.38
CA LEU A 244 -26.30 -2.99 5.62
C LEU A 244 -26.25 -3.18 4.09
N ARG A 245 -25.27 -3.93 3.60
CA ARG A 245 -25.10 -4.21 2.16
C ARG A 245 -25.67 -5.57 1.74
N HIS A 246 -26.33 -6.29 2.64
CA HIS A 246 -26.85 -7.65 2.42
C HIS A 246 -25.78 -8.63 1.89
N ARG A 247 -24.51 -8.46 2.33
CA ARG A 247 -23.39 -9.33 1.96
C ARG A 247 -23.03 -10.25 3.11
N ARG A 248 -23.56 -11.48 3.05
CA ARG A 248 -23.36 -12.50 4.08
C ARG A 248 -21.88 -12.86 4.27
N GLU A 249 -21.10 -12.90 3.19
CA GLU A 249 -19.67 -13.23 3.24
C GLU A 249 -18.90 -12.22 4.07
N VAL A 250 -19.15 -10.91 3.92
CA VAL A 250 -18.49 -9.86 4.69
C VAL A 250 -18.85 -9.93 6.16
N TRP A 251 -20.12 -10.22 6.44
CA TRP A 251 -20.59 -10.43 7.81
C TRP A 251 -19.89 -11.62 8.47
N LEU A 252 -19.77 -12.75 7.77
CA LEU A 252 -19.10 -13.96 8.26
C LEU A 252 -17.60 -13.72 8.53
N ILE A 253 -16.92 -12.94 7.70
CA ILE A 253 -15.52 -12.55 7.96
C ILE A 253 -15.40 -11.76 9.26
N GLY A 254 -16.31 -10.81 9.49
CA GLY A 254 -16.37 -10.05 10.75
C GLY A 254 -16.63 -10.96 11.97
N ALA A 255 -17.58 -11.89 11.86
CA ALA A 255 -17.88 -12.86 12.92
C ALA A 255 -16.68 -13.78 13.20
N ALA A 256 -16.00 -14.27 12.16
CA ALA A 256 -14.79 -15.07 12.32
C ALA A 256 -13.67 -14.28 13.02
N LEU A 257 -13.50 -13.00 12.67
CA LEU A 257 -12.50 -12.13 13.31
C LEU A 257 -12.81 -11.92 14.81
N ILE A 258 -14.08 -11.77 15.21
CA ILE A 258 -14.46 -11.76 16.64
C ILE A 258 -14.09 -13.08 17.30
N GLY A 259 -14.34 -14.21 16.65
CA GLY A 259 -13.92 -15.51 17.15
C GLY A 259 -12.41 -15.59 17.41
N VAL A 260 -11.60 -15.05 16.50
CA VAL A 260 -10.14 -14.95 16.65
C VAL A 260 -9.76 -14.07 17.84
N VAL A 261 -10.41 -12.92 18.02
CA VAL A 261 -10.15 -12.02 19.16
C VAL A 261 -10.50 -12.72 20.47
N VAL A 262 -11.64 -13.40 20.54
CA VAL A 262 -12.04 -14.15 21.73
C VAL A 262 -11.03 -15.27 22.03
N ALA A 263 -10.65 -16.05 21.03
CA ALA A 263 -9.63 -17.09 21.18
C ALA A 263 -8.29 -16.50 21.67
N LYS A 264 -7.85 -15.38 21.08
CA LYS A 264 -6.65 -14.66 21.52
C LYS A 264 -6.73 -14.25 23.00
N LEU A 265 -7.85 -13.68 23.43
CA LEU A 265 -8.07 -13.32 24.83
C LEU A 265 -7.92 -14.53 25.75
N PHE A 266 -8.51 -15.68 25.39
CA PHE A 266 -8.41 -16.89 26.16
C PHE A 266 -7.00 -17.49 26.23
N PHE A 267 -6.33 -17.60 25.10
CA PHE A 267 -5.05 -18.31 25.02
C PHE A 267 -3.83 -17.44 25.32
N VAL A 268 -3.88 -16.15 25.03
CA VAL A 268 -2.73 -15.24 25.19
C VAL A 268 -2.85 -14.42 26.49
N GLU A 269 -3.99 -13.82 26.75
CA GLU A 269 -4.14 -12.90 27.88
C GLU A 269 -4.50 -13.61 29.20
N LEU A 270 -5.20 -14.75 29.15
CA LEU A 270 -5.54 -15.54 30.33
C LEU A 270 -4.40 -16.41 30.86
N SER A 271 -3.49 -16.85 29.94
CA SER A 271 -2.42 -17.78 30.33
C SER A 271 -1.35 -17.13 31.22
N ASN A 272 -1.15 -15.83 31.15
CA ASN A 272 0.01 -15.18 31.74
C ASN A 272 -0.25 -14.11 32.81
N ARG A 273 -1.51 -13.90 33.31
CA ARG A 273 -1.77 -12.68 34.13
C ARG A 273 -2.78 -12.77 35.25
N GLY A 274 -2.54 -11.96 36.31
CA GLY A 274 -3.37 -11.86 37.53
C GLY A 274 -4.75 -11.21 37.30
N GLY A 275 -5.65 -11.42 38.28
CA GLY A 275 -7.08 -11.31 38.20
C GLY A 275 -7.79 -10.06 37.67
N LEU A 276 -7.26 -8.82 37.86
CA LEU A 276 -7.98 -7.58 37.50
C LEU A 276 -8.01 -7.31 35.99
N ALA A 277 -6.90 -7.49 35.29
CA ALA A 277 -6.84 -7.32 33.84
C ALA A 277 -7.76 -8.32 33.11
N ARG A 278 -7.88 -9.52 33.65
CA ARG A 278 -8.80 -10.57 33.18
C ARG A 278 -10.26 -10.12 33.28
N ILE A 279 -10.67 -9.53 34.38
CA ILE A 279 -12.06 -9.07 34.60
C ILE A 279 -12.43 -7.95 33.62
N VAL A 280 -11.57 -6.97 33.45
CA VAL A 280 -11.81 -5.82 32.53
C VAL A 280 -11.92 -6.28 31.06
N SER A 281 -11.06 -7.21 30.64
CA SER A 281 -11.11 -7.77 29.27
C SER A 281 -12.41 -8.60 29.07
N PHE A 282 -12.83 -9.36 30.02
CA PHE A 282 -14.09 -10.13 29.95
C PHE A 282 -15.33 -9.22 29.89
N ILE A 283 -15.37 -8.18 30.72
CA ILE A 283 -16.48 -7.21 30.67
C ILE A 283 -16.52 -6.51 29.32
N GLY A 284 -15.40 -6.05 28.83
CA GLY A 284 -15.30 -5.37 27.52
C GLY A 284 -15.79 -6.26 26.36
N VAL A 285 -15.30 -7.50 26.31
CA VAL A 285 -15.74 -8.47 25.28
C VAL A 285 -17.20 -8.87 25.48
N GLY A 286 -17.66 -9.05 26.71
CA GLY A 286 -19.07 -9.36 27.00
C GLY A 286 -20.02 -8.27 26.49
N VAL A 287 -19.69 -7.00 26.72
CA VAL A 287 -20.46 -5.86 26.19
C VAL A 287 -20.45 -5.85 24.67
N LEU A 288 -19.28 -6.09 24.05
CA LEU A 288 -19.16 -6.14 22.60
C LEU A 288 -19.95 -7.30 21.98
N LEU A 289 -19.95 -8.48 22.62
CA LEU A 289 -20.77 -9.61 22.16
C LEU A 289 -22.26 -9.35 22.30
N LEU A 290 -22.70 -8.63 23.36
CA LEU A 290 -24.08 -8.19 23.48
C LEU A 290 -24.50 -7.23 22.38
N VAL A 291 -23.64 -6.28 22.03
CA VAL A 291 -23.88 -5.37 20.88
C VAL A 291 -23.99 -6.16 19.57
N VAL A 292 -23.10 -7.13 19.35
CA VAL A 292 -23.14 -8.02 18.18
C VAL A 292 -24.40 -8.88 18.12
N GLY A 293 -24.85 -9.40 19.28
CA GLY A 293 -26.06 -10.20 19.37
C GLY A 293 -27.37 -9.41 19.15
N TYR A 294 -27.30 -8.08 19.28
CA TYR A 294 -28.44 -7.18 19.01
C TYR A 294 -28.62 -6.89 17.52
N PHE A 295 -27.56 -6.92 16.72
CA PHE A 295 -27.56 -6.71 15.26
C PHE A 295 -27.46 -8.02 14.49
#